data_35ecc53aa3afa0176c355907bc8186cf
#
_entry.id   35ecc53aa3afa0176c355907bc8186cf
#
_cell.length_a   1.000
_cell.length_b   1.000
_cell.length_c   1.000
_cell.angle_alpha   90.00
_cell.angle_beta   90.00
_cell.angle_gamma   90.00
#
_symmetry.space_group_name_H-M   'P 1'
#
loop_
_entity.id
_entity.type
_entity.pdbx_description
1 polymer ?
#
loop_
_entity_poly.entity_id
_entity_poly.type
_entity_poly.pdbx_seq_one_letter_code
_entity_poly.pdbx_strand_id
1 'polypeptide(L)'
;GVDNVTINSIDLFDGNTTNPSTMEYGFGLFKLSATDGAQNNTIQNCNITLRRVNDVLGSPAVPMPDGSIGILVMNSLATAANASITPSAASGTNSNNKFYSNTIQNCMSGIVMMGFPALSPFTLGDTGNDVGGSGAGTGNNILNYGGVVATTAKAVGVRAANQWSLNISNNII
;
A
#
# COMPACT_ATOMS: atom_id res chain seq x y z
N GLY A 1 6.78 -14.04 1.41
CA GLY A 1 6.39 -12.95 0.54
C GLY A 1 6.65 -13.26 -0.92
N VAL A 2 6.39 -12.30 -1.75
CA VAL A 2 6.73 -12.37 -3.18
C VAL A 2 7.90 -11.42 -3.42
N ASP A 3 8.97 -11.91 -4.06
CA ASP A 3 10.17 -11.14 -4.27
C ASP A 3 10.54 -11.03 -5.75
N ASN A 4 11.13 -9.88 -6.12
CA ASN A 4 11.67 -9.62 -7.45
C ASN A 4 10.62 -9.74 -8.58
N VAL A 5 9.37 -9.39 -8.29
CA VAL A 5 8.28 -9.36 -9.28
C VAL A 5 8.07 -7.95 -9.81
N THR A 6 7.90 -7.84 -11.11
CA THR A 6 7.45 -6.60 -11.75
C THR A 6 6.03 -6.78 -12.28
N ILE A 7 5.12 -5.96 -11.76
CA ILE A 7 3.77 -5.78 -12.30
C ILE A 7 3.80 -4.51 -13.13
N ASN A 8 3.48 -4.61 -14.40
CA ASN A 8 3.61 -3.50 -15.34
C ASN A 8 2.42 -3.42 -16.28
N SER A 9 1.87 -2.22 -16.45
CA SER A 9 0.81 -1.93 -17.43
C SER A 9 -0.46 -2.79 -17.25
N ILE A 10 -0.93 -2.90 -16.00
CA ILE A 10 -2.18 -3.57 -15.66
C ILE A 10 -3.27 -2.51 -15.43
N ASP A 11 -4.42 -2.70 -16.07
CA ASP A 11 -5.64 -1.97 -15.78
C ASP A 11 -6.48 -2.78 -14.79
N LEU A 12 -6.60 -2.28 -13.56
CA LEU A 12 -7.44 -2.86 -12.51
C LEU A 12 -8.63 -1.94 -12.28
N PHE A 13 -9.84 -2.50 -12.44
CA PHE A 13 -11.06 -1.76 -12.30
C PHE A 13 -12.07 -2.49 -11.41
N ASP A 14 -12.52 -1.83 -10.33
CA ASP A 14 -13.67 -2.30 -9.54
C ASP A 14 -14.98 -1.85 -10.20
N GLY A 15 -15.54 -2.73 -11.01
CA GLY A 15 -16.84 -2.54 -11.65
C GLY A 15 -18.05 -2.98 -10.82
N ASN A 16 -17.87 -3.42 -9.57
CA ASN A 16 -18.94 -3.96 -8.75
C ASN A 16 -19.90 -2.84 -8.29
N THR A 17 -21.05 -2.75 -8.91
CA THR A 17 -22.11 -1.79 -8.56
C THR A 17 -23.08 -2.31 -7.50
N THR A 18 -23.14 -3.62 -7.30
CA THR A 18 -24.06 -4.27 -6.35
C THR A 18 -23.52 -4.22 -4.93
N ASN A 19 -22.22 -4.52 -4.77
CA ASN A 19 -21.51 -4.45 -3.49
C ASN A 19 -20.25 -3.58 -3.65
N PRO A 20 -20.38 -2.26 -3.72
CA PRO A 20 -19.27 -1.37 -4.03
C PRO A 20 -18.20 -1.28 -2.93
N SER A 21 -18.46 -1.86 -1.76
CA SER A 21 -17.55 -1.88 -0.61
C SER A 21 -16.79 -3.20 -0.43
N THR A 22 -16.70 -4.03 -1.47
CA THR A 22 -16.11 -5.37 -1.34
C THR A 22 -14.64 -5.45 -1.75
N MET A 23 -14.12 -4.51 -2.54
CA MET A 23 -12.71 -4.49 -2.91
C MET A 23 -11.92 -3.58 -1.96
N GLU A 24 -11.12 -4.20 -1.10
CA GLU A 24 -10.34 -3.50 -0.07
C GLU A 24 -9.07 -2.86 -0.63
N TYR A 25 -8.41 -3.49 -1.61
CA TYR A 25 -7.20 -2.95 -2.23
C TYR A 25 -7.04 -3.40 -3.69
N GLY A 26 -6.35 -2.57 -4.48
CA GLY A 26 -5.98 -2.90 -5.85
C GLY A 26 -4.83 -3.90 -5.88
N PHE A 27 -3.68 -3.51 -5.38
CA PHE A 27 -2.53 -4.41 -5.18
C PHE A 27 -2.16 -4.46 -3.71
N GLY A 28 -1.92 -5.67 -3.19
CA GLY A 28 -1.50 -5.91 -1.81
C GLY A 28 -0.18 -6.67 -1.74
N LEU A 29 0.80 -6.12 -1.03
CA LEU A 29 2.05 -6.77 -0.70
C LEU A 29 2.01 -7.16 0.77
N PHE A 30 1.96 -8.45 1.03
CA PHE A 30 1.90 -9.05 2.36
C PHE A 30 3.10 -9.94 2.60
N LYS A 31 3.36 -10.25 3.86
CA LYS A 31 4.37 -11.24 4.25
C LYS A 31 3.82 -12.66 4.08
N LEU A 32 4.70 -13.61 3.80
CA LEU A 32 4.38 -15.04 3.92
C LEU A 32 4.65 -15.55 5.33
N SER A 33 5.68 -15.01 6.01
CA SER A 33 6.05 -15.38 7.38
C SER A 33 6.87 -14.29 8.06
N ALA A 34 7.33 -14.53 9.27
CA ALA A 34 8.26 -13.66 10.00
C ALA A 34 9.66 -13.58 9.36
N THR A 35 10.01 -14.53 8.50
CA THR A 35 11.30 -14.58 7.77
C THR A 35 11.16 -14.36 6.29
N ASP A 36 9.94 -14.11 5.78
CA ASP A 36 9.65 -14.00 4.36
C ASP A 36 8.64 -12.86 4.12
N GLY A 37 9.17 -11.68 3.82
CA GLY A 37 8.43 -10.48 3.44
C GLY A 37 8.37 -10.29 1.92
N ALA A 38 7.71 -9.25 1.46
CA ALA A 38 7.66 -8.88 0.05
C ALA A 38 8.79 -7.90 -0.26
N GLN A 39 9.80 -8.32 -1.04
CA GLN A 39 10.99 -7.51 -1.29
C GLN A 39 11.30 -7.32 -2.78
N ASN A 40 11.88 -6.16 -3.10
CA ASN A 40 12.39 -5.85 -4.44
C ASN A 40 11.32 -5.94 -5.56
N ASN A 41 10.05 -5.73 -5.23
CA ASN A 41 8.98 -5.74 -6.22
C ASN A 41 8.82 -4.36 -6.86
N THR A 42 8.33 -4.34 -8.07
CA THR A 42 7.98 -3.10 -8.78
C THR A 42 6.54 -3.18 -9.27
N ILE A 43 5.73 -2.16 -8.94
CA ILE A 43 4.40 -1.95 -9.50
C ILE A 43 4.47 -0.64 -10.29
N GLN A 44 4.32 -0.71 -11.60
CA GLN A 44 4.51 0.46 -12.45
C GLN A 44 3.56 0.52 -13.64
N ASN A 45 3.29 1.74 -14.11
CA ASN A 45 2.48 2.01 -15.30
C ASN A 45 1.08 1.38 -15.23
N CYS A 46 0.56 1.16 -14.03
CA CYS A 46 -0.74 0.55 -13.82
C CYS A 46 -1.84 1.62 -13.65
N ASN A 47 -3.04 1.33 -14.15
CA ASN A 47 -4.23 2.12 -13.87
C ASN A 47 -5.08 1.38 -12.84
N ILE A 48 -5.27 1.96 -11.67
CA ILE A 48 -6.00 1.37 -10.55
C ILE A 48 -7.20 2.26 -10.27
N THR A 49 -8.39 1.77 -10.58
CA THR A 49 -9.64 2.49 -10.36
C THR A 49 -10.53 1.68 -9.43
N LEU A 50 -10.70 2.16 -8.22
CA LEU A 50 -11.51 1.53 -7.17
C LEU A 50 -12.84 2.27 -6.97
N ARG A 51 -13.38 2.22 -5.77
CA ARG A 51 -14.64 2.91 -5.42
C ARG A 51 -14.51 3.62 -4.07
N ARG A 52 -14.75 4.92 -4.07
CA ARG A 52 -14.71 5.77 -2.87
C ARG A 52 -15.79 5.46 -1.84
N VAL A 53 -16.86 4.79 -2.26
CA VAL A 53 -17.96 4.38 -1.37
C VAL A 53 -17.55 3.29 -0.38
N ASN A 54 -16.42 2.59 -0.64
CA ASN A 54 -15.79 1.74 0.36
C ASN A 54 -14.95 2.63 1.30
N ASP A 55 -15.62 3.30 2.22
CA ASP A 55 -15.06 4.25 3.17
C ASP A 55 -15.43 3.93 4.62
N VAL A 56 -15.82 2.69 4.88
CA VAL A 56 -16.19 2.22 6.22
C VAL A 56 -14.99 2.36 7.14
N LEU A 57 -15.18 3.05 8.25
CA LEU A 57 -14.18 3.07 9.32
C LEU A 57 -14.10 1.69 9.94
N GLY A 58 -12.93 1.05 9.81
CA GLY A 58 -12.64 -0.12 10.59
C GLY A 58 -12.34 0.23 12.05
N SER A 59 -12.01 -0.77 12.81
CA SER A 59 -11.62 -0.57 14.21
C SER A 59 -10.25 0.10 14.28
N PRO A 60 -10.05 1.17 15.06
CA PRO A 60 -8.74 1.76 15.27
C PRO A 60 -7.74 0.79 15.93
N ALA A 61 -8.23 -0.33 16.46
CA ALA A 61 -7.41 -1.38 17.06
C ALA A 61 -6.78 -2.33 16.04
N VAL A 62 -7.22 -2.29 14.76
CA VAL A 62 -6.64 -3.13 13.72
C VAL A 62 -5.61 -2.35 12.91
N PRO A 63 -4.46 -2.95 12.58
CA PRO A 63 -3.40 -2.27 11.84
C PRO A 63 -3.77 -1.97 10.38
N MET A 64 -4.72 -2.71 9.80
CA MET A 64 -5.14 -2.50 8.42
C MET A 64 -5.95 -1.20 8.30
N PRO A 65 -5.58 -0.30 7.41
CA PRO A 65 -6.37 0.89 7.12
C PRO A 65 -7.73 0.54 6.51
N ASP A 66 -8.68 1.41 6.74
CA ASP A 66 -10.05 1.23 6.30
C ASP A 66 -10.28 1.71 4.88
N GLY A 67 -11.34 1.21 4.28
CA GLY A 67 -11.81 1.60 2.96
C GLY A 67 -10.93 1.08 1.81
N SER A 68 -11.23 1.54 0.62
CA SER A 68 -10.50 1.11 -0.58
C SER A 68 -9.11 1.75 -0.67
N ILE A 69 -8.09 0.94 -0.96
CA ILE A 69 -6.69 1.34 -1.03
C ILE A 69 -6.13 0.97 -2.40
N GLY A 70 -5.51 1.91 -3.10
CA GLY A 70 -4.91 1.63 -4.40
C GLY A 70 -3.79 0.59 -4.31
N ILE A 71 -2.74 0.89 -3.55
CA ILE A 71 -1.62 -0.04 -3.28
C ILE A 71 -1.40 -0.14 -1.78
N LEU A 72 -1.39 -1.35 -1.25
CA LEU A 72 -1.18 -1.66 0.16
C LEU A 72 0.10 -2.46 0.37
N VAL A 73 0.96 -2.01 1.28
CA VAL A 73 2.09 -2.79 1.81
C VAL A 73 1.86 -3.00 3.30
N MET A 74 1.78 -4.25 3.73
CA MET A 74 1.30 -4.56 5.07
C MET A 74 2.22 -5.52 5.83
N ASN A 75 2.51 -5.16 7.09
CA ASN A 75 3.26 -6.01 8.03
C ASN A 75 2.38 -7.11 8.62
N SER A 76 1.77 -7.92 7.76
CA SER A 76 0.86 -9.01 8.15
C SER A 76 0.83 -10.11 7.08
N LEU A 77 0.21 -11.24 7.37
CA LEU A 77 -0.15 -12.26 6.37
C LEU A 77 -1.39 -11.82 5.59
N ALA A 78 -1.50 -12.20 4.33
CA ALA A 78 -2.73 -11.95 3.56
C ALA A 78 -3.96 -12.66 4.17
N THR A 79 -3.75 -13.82 4.80
CA THR A 79 -4.80 -14.59 5.49
C THR A 79 -5.17 -14.05 6.87
N ALA A 80 -4.39 -13.10 7.40
CA ALA A 80 -4.59 -12.47 8.72
C ALA A 80 -4.16 -11.00 8.66
N ALA A 81 -4.74 -10.23 7.73
CA ALA A 81 -4.34 -8.86 7.41
C ALA A 81 -4.38 -7.90 8.63
N ASN A 82 -5.23 -8.18 9.61
CA ASN A 82 -5.37 -7.38 10.84
C ASN A 82 -4.41 -7.80 11.98
N ALA A 83 -3.54 -8.79 11.75
CA ALA A 83 -2.58 -9.26 12.75
C ALA A 83 -1.16 -8.93 12.33
N SER A 84 -0.52 -7.97 13.01
CA SER A 84 0.89 -7.65 12.80
C SER A 84 1.79 -8.84 13.08
N ILE A 85 2.83 -9.00 12.26
CA ILE A 85 3.90 -10.00 12.45
C ILE A 85 5.16 -9.30 12.93
N THR A 86 5.83 -9.89 13.91
CA THR A 86 7.19 -9.51 14.27
C THR A 86 8.18 -10.20 13.35
N PRO A 87 8.87 -9.48 12.46
CA PRO A 87 9.93 -10.08 11.64
C PRO A 87 11.04 -10.65 12.53
N SER A 88 11.58 -11.80 12.17
CA SER A 88 12.70 -12.43 12.87
C SER A 88 14.00 -12.43 12.06
N ALA A 89 13.96 -11.96 10.83
CA ALA A 89 15.10 -11.76 9.95
C ALA A 89 14.86 -10.57 9.01
N ALA A 90 15.90 -9.99 8.44
CA ALA A 90 15.80 -8.91 7.47
C ALA A 90 15.01 -9.34 6.20
N SER A 91 15.07 -10.61 5.81
CA SER A 91 14.25 -11.18 4.74
C SER A 91 12.75 -11.16 5.06
N GLY A 92 12.35 -11.03 6.32
CA GLY A 92 10.97 -10.89 6.74
C GLY A 92 10.41 -9.48 6.63
N THR A 93 11.16 -8.49 6.14
CA THR A 93 10.68 -7.11 5.93
C THR A 93 10.05 -6.93 4.55
N ASN A 94 9.19 -5.93 4.39
CA ASN A 94 8.66 -5.53 3.08
C ASN A 94 9.50 -4.37 2.53
N SER A 95 10.66 -4.67 1.96
CA SER A 95 11.69 -3.68 1.66
C SER A 95 12.00 -3.55 0.17
N ASN A 96 12.54 -2.39 -0.22
CA ASN A 96 13.03 -2.09 -1.58
C ASN A 96 11.96 -2.23 -2.67
N ASN A 97 10.68 -2.09 -2.33
CA ASN A 97 9.60 -2.10 -3.31
C ASN A 97 9.47 -0.73 -3.98
N LYS A 98 9.08 -0.72 -5.23
CA LYS A 98 9.01 0.46 -6.11
C LYS A 98 7.61 0.62 -6.67
N PHE A 99 7.09 1.84 -6.59
CA PHE A 99 5.76 2.21 -7.07
C PHE A 99 5.90 3.42 -7.99
N TYR A 100 5.88 3.18 -9.31
CA TYR A 100 6.24 4.20 -10.30
C TYR A 100 5.18 4.37 -11.38
N SER A 101 4.93 5.63 -11.76
CA SER A 101 4.10 5.97 -12.93
C SER A 101 2.70 5.32 -12.91
N ASN A 102 2.14 5.04 -11.73
CA ASN A 102 0.81 4.49 -11.63
C ASN A 102 -0.23 5.63 -11.59
N THR A 103 -1.38 5.40 -12.18
CA THR A 103 -2.57 6.22 -11.97
C THR A 103 -3.49 5.48 -11.01
N ILE A 104 -3.71 6.08 -9.83
CA ILE A 104 -4.54 5.51 -8.76
C ILE A 104 -5.69 6.46 -8.52
N GLN A 105 -6.91 5.99 -8.65
CA GLN A 105 -8.06 6.89 -8.55
C GLN A 105 -9.30 6.22 -7.96
N ASN A 106 -10.24 7.08 -7.50
CA ASN A 106 -11.51 6.66 -6.94
C ASN A 106 -11.34 5.69 -5.76
N CYS A 107 -10.40 5.95 -4.89
CA CYS A 107 -10.13 5.15 -3.69
C CYS A 107 -10.21 6.03 -2.43
N MET A 108 -10.36 5.42 -1.27
CA MET A 108 -10.27 6.15 -0.01
C MET A 108 -8.83 6.57 0.27
N SER A 109 -7.87 5.68 0.01
CA SER A 109 -6.45 5.94 0.17
C SER A 109 -5.67 5.49 -1.06
N GLY A 110 -4.70 6.30 -1.51
CA GLY A 110 -3.89 5.99 -2.68
C GLY A 110 -2.89 4.87 -2.42
N ILE A 111 -1.80 5.17 -1.74
CA ILE A 111 -0.75 4.21 -1.37
C ILE A 111 -0.60 4.19 0.14
N VAL A 112 -0.65 3.00 0.74
CA VAL A 112 -0.52 2.81 2.18
C VAL A 112 0.56 1.79 2.48
N MET A 113 1.54 2.17 3.32
CA MET A 113 2.63 1.32 3.76
C MET A 113 2.67 1.27 5.28
N MET A 114 2.41 0.10 5.85
CA MET A 114 2.35 -0.15 7.29
C MET A 114 3.41 -1.18 7.67
N GLY A 115 4.59 -0.71 8.07
CA GLY A 115 5.72 -1.54 8.46
C GLY A 115 5.70 -1.97 9.93
N PHE A 116 6.64 -2.82 10.32
CA PHE A 116 6.87 -3.21 11.70
C PHE A 116 7.61 -2.08 12.46
N PRO A 117 7.20 -1.72 13.69
CA PRO A 117 7.87 -0.70 14.51
C PRO A 117 9.18 -1.25 15.10
N ALA A 118 10.17 -1.49 14.24
CA ALA A 118 11.45 -2.04 14.63
C ALA A 118 12.22 -1.12 15.59
N LEU A 119 12.92 -1.71 16.54
CA LEU A 119 13.83 -1.01 17.42
C LEU A 119 15.23 -0.89 16.78
N SER A 120 16.03 0.08 17.26
CA SER A 120 17.43 0.22 16.82
C SER A 120 18.18 -1.12 16.96
N PRO A 121 18.97 -1.53 15.96
CA PRO A 121 19.41 -0.81 14.75
C PRO A 121 18.44 -0.90 13.53
N PHE A 122 17.16 -1.15 13.72
CA PHE A 122 16.09 -1.15 12.73
C PHE A 122 16.22 -2.20 11.62
N THR A 123 17.04 -3.22 11.80
CA THR A 123 17.30 -4.29 10.81
C THR A 123 16.06 -5.14 10.47
N LEU A 124 15.05 -5.07 11.33
CA LEU A 124 13.77 -5.76 11.13
C LEU A 124 12.66 -4.81 10.61
N GLY A 125 12.99 -3.57 10.31
CA GLY A 125 12.08 -2.58 9.75
C GLY A 125 12.04 -2.62 8.23
N ASP A 126 10.92 -2.23 7.66
CA ASP A 126 10.80 -2.04 6.21
C ASP A 126 11.69 -0.86 5.78
N THR A 127 12.55 -1.05 4.78
CA THR A 127 13.52 -0.04 4.36
C THR A 127 13.62 0.07 2.84
N GLY A 128 14.01 1.25 2.36
CA GLY A 128 14.34 1.48 0.96
C GLY A 128 13.16 1.39 -0.02
N ASN A 129 11.92 1.46 0.47
CA ASN A 129 10.75 1.56 -0.40
C ASN A 129 10.73 2.91 -1.13
N ASP A 130 10.24 2.92 -2.36
CA ASP A 130 10.30 4.09 -3.24
C ASP A 130 8.95 4.34 -3.93
N VAL A 131 8.37 5.52 -3.65
CA VAL A 131 7.09 5.97 -4.20
C VAL A 131 7.37 7.18 -5.10
N GLY A 132 7.42 6.96 -6.41
CA GLY A 132 7.57 8.00 -7.42
C GLY A 132 8.99 8.17 -7.97
N GLY A 133 10.00 7.51 -7.40
CA GLY A 133 11.36 7.49 -7.94
C GLY A 133 12.06 8.84 -7.99
N SER A 134 13.23 8.89 -8.62
CA SER A 134 14.06 10.09 -8.72
C SER A 134 13.82 10.93 -9.99
N GLY A 135 13.12 10.40 -10.98
CA GLY A 135 12.85 11.06 -12.25
C GLY A 135 11.44 11.65 -12.30
N ALA A 136 11.29 12.82 -12.95
CA ALA A 136 9.99 13.47 -13.09
C ALA A 136 8.91 12.60 -13.78
N GLY A 137 9.31 11.64 -14.62
CA GLY A 137 8.40 10.72 -15.30
C GLY A 137 8.05 9.47 -14.51
N THR A 138 8.61 9.27 -13.31
CA THR A 138 8.35 8.08 -12.48
C THR A 138 7.31 8.31 -11.39
N GLY A 139 6.84 9.54 -11.21
CA GLY A 139 5.83 9.90 -10.22
C GLY A 139 4.48 9.23 -10.48
N ASN A 140 3.76 8.93 -9.42
CA ASN A 140 2.40 8.42 -9.50
C ASN A 140 1.38 9.58 -9.55
N ASN A 141 0.25 9.36 -10.20
CA ASN A 141 -0.92 10.24 -10.15
C ASN A 141 -1.96 9.63 -9.21
N ILE A 142 -2.23 10.28 -8.08
CA ILE A 142 -3.21 9.83 -7.09
C ILE A 142 -4.37 10.82 -7.12
N LEU A 143 -5.49 10.42 -7.72
CA LEU A 143 -6.57 11.32 -8.08
C LEU A 143 -7.88 10.91 -7.41
N ASN A 144 -8.72 11.91 -7.09
CA ASN A 144 -10.07 11.67 -6.58
C ASN A 144 -10.10 10.65 -5.43
N TYR A 145 -9.21 10.80 -4.47
CA TYR A 145 -9.14 9.95 -3.27
C TYR A 145 -9.93 10.57 -2.10
N GLY A 146 -10.15 9.76 -1.06
CA GLY A 146 -10.98 10.09 0.10
C GLY A 146 -12.38 9.50 -0.02
N GLY A 147 -13.00 9.21 1.14
CA GLY A 147 -14.34 8.65 1.22
C GLY A 147 -15.43 9.60 0.72
N VAL A 148 -16.64 9.09 0.64
CA VAL A 148 -17.84 9.87 0.26
C VAL A 148 -18.62 10.36 1.48
N VAL A 149 -18.42 9.76 2.67
CA VAL A 149 -19.07 10.17 3.92
C VAL A 149 -18.22 11.22 4.62
N ALA A 150 -18.74 12.43 4.72
CA ALA A 150 -18.01 13.63 5.14
C ALA A 150 -17.50 13.63 6.60
N THR A 151 -17.98 12.74 7.46
CA THR A 151 -17.78 12.90 8.91
C THR A 151 -16.63 12.10 9.51
N THR A 152 -16.13 11.08 8.83
CA THR A 152 -15.20 10.13 9.44
C THR A 152 -14.12 9.58 8.50
N ALA A 153 -14.30 9.70 7.18
CA ALA A 153 -13.35 9.17 6.20
C ALA A 153 -12.11 10.06 6.10
N LYS A 154 -10.95 9.50 6.37
CA LYS A 154 -9.66 10.17 6.17
C LYS A 154 -9.27 10.07 4.71
N ALA A 155 -9.04 11.19 4.07
CA ALA A 155 -8.46 11.23 2.73
C ALA A 155 -6.93 11.16 2.83
N VAL A 156 -6.31 10.18 2.21
CA VAL A 156 -4.86 10.01 2.23
C VAL A 156 -4.34 9.67 0.84
N GLY A 157 -3.52 10.56 0.27
CA GLY A 157 -2.81 10.25 -0.97
C GLY A 157 -1.76 9.16 -0.74
N VAL A 158 -0.78 9.44 0.14
CA VAL A 158 0.22 8.46 0.58
C VAL A 158 0.29 8.44 2.10
N ARG A 159 0.20 7.25 2.70
CA ARG A 159 0.40 7.02 4.13
C ARG A 159 1.57 6.07 4.33
N ALA A 160 2.53 6.46 5.15
CA ALA A 160 3.65 5.61 5.53
C ALA A 160 3.80 5.59 7.04
N ALA A 161 3.95 4.39 7.62
CA ALA A 161 4.25 4.19 9.01
C ALA A 161 5.33 3.12 9.16
N ASN A 162 6.32 3.38 10.04
CA ASN A 162 7.42 2.47 10.31
C ASN A 162 8.16 2.07 9.03
N GLN A 163 8.57 3.08 8.27
CA GLN A 163 9.36 2.95 7.04
C GLN A 163 10.68 3.67 7.21
N TRP A 164 11.79 3.01 6.89
CA TRP A 164 13.13 3.59 6.96
C TRP A 164 13.71 3.80 5.57
N SER A 165 14.49 4.85 5.38
CA SER A 165 15.05 5.23 4.06
C SER A 165 13.99 5.25 2.94
N LEU A 166 12.77 5.66 3.27
CA LEU A 166 11.67 5.79 2.33
C LEU A 166 11.88 7.02 1.45
N ASN A 167 11.71 6.85 0.14
CA ASN A 167 11.57 7.98 -0.79
C ASN A 167 10.10 8.16 -1.18
N ILE A 168 9.59 9.39 -1.11
CA ILE A 168 8.30 9.81 -1.68
C ILE A 168 8.56 11.08 -2.48
N SER A 169 8.58 10.98 -3.80
CA SER A 169 8.94 12.11 -4.66
C SER A 169 8.21 12.07 -6.00
N ASN A 170 8.13 13.22 -6.65
CA ASN A 170 7.57 13.39 -7.99
C ASN A 170 6.09 12.99 -8.17
N ASN A 171 5.36 12.67 -7.10
CA ASN A 171 3.95 12.29 -7.20
C ASN A 171 3.05 13.51 -7.35
N ILE A 172 1.94 13.34 -8.06
CA ILE A 172 0.82 14.29 -8.11
C ILE A 172 -0.29 13.73 -7.21
N ILE A 173 -0.70 14.53 -6.22
CA ILE A 173 -1.67 14.13 -5.20
C ILE A 173 -2.75 15.22 -5.06
#